data_0d4f580ef93145b181c979b7e0013b23
#
_entry.id   0d4f580ef93145b181c979b7e0013b23
#
_cell.length_a   1.000
_cell.length_b   1.000
_cell.length_c   1.000
_cell.angle_alpha   90.00
_cell.angle_beta   90.00
_cell.angle_gamma   90.00
#
_symmetry.space_group_name_H-M   'P 1'
#
loop_
_entity.id
_entity.type
_entity.pdbx_description
1 polymer ?
#
loop_
_entity_poly.entity_id
_entity_poly.type
_entity_poly.pdbx_seq_one_letter_code
_entity_poly.pdbx_strand_id
1 'polypeptide(L)'
;MLSLKWRNLLSMRRSKLEMCVDILSVLSHRGPLKLTHIMYKANVNCSVLSEYLDFLLQKELVEERKVHKNRTVYAVTQRGIMVLKYFGELKRALPIAEEDQRHVPPLF
;
A
#
# COMPACT_ATOMS: atom_id res chain seq x y z
N MET A 1 12.32 24.28 -4.39
CA MET A 1 12.37 23.69 -4.52
C MET A 1 11.66 22.92 -4.72
N LEU A 2 11.23 22.57 -4.18
CA LEU A 2 10.45 21.78 -4.43
C LEU A 2 9.40 22.44 -4.88
N SER A 3 9.20 22.61 -5.97
CA SER A 3 8.16 23.19 -6.54
C SER A 3 6.95 22.41 -6.27
N LEU A 4 5.86 22.89 -6.72
CA LEU A 4 4.67 22.20 -6.56
C LEU A 4 4.72 20.93 -7.27
N LYS A 5 5.30 20.91 -8.43
CA LYS A 5 5.40 19.74 -9.12
C LYS A 5 6.11 18.75 -8.31
N TRP A 6 7.13 19.16 -7.60
CA TRP A 6 7.85 18.32 -6.81
C TRP A 6 6.98 17.80 -5.72
N ARG A 7 6.14 18.60 -5.15
CA ARG A 7 5.30 18.14 -4.13
C ARG A 7 4.28 17.20 -4.62
N ASN A 8 3.78 17.39 -5.79
CA ASN A 8 2.86 16.46 -6.36
C ASN A 8 3.53 15.14 -6.56
N LEU A 9 4.78 15.17 -6.97
CA LEU A 9 5.47 13.95 -7.12
C LEU A 9 5.64 13.26 -5.81
N LEU A 10 5.87 14.02 -4.76
CA LEU A 10 6.00 13.41 -3.49
C LEU A 10 4.75 12.77 -3.06
N SER A 11 3.64 13.40 -3.29
CA SER A 11 2.44 12.80 -2.86
C SER A 11 2.15 11.59 -3.68
N MET A 12 2.61 11.53 -4.92
CA MET A 12 2.41 10.41 -5.67
C MET A 12 3.47 9.43 -5.49
N ARG A 13 4.61 9.82 -4.95
CA ARG A 13 5.64 8.95 -4.82
C ARG A 13 5.68 8.41 -3.48
N ARG A 14 4.81 7.69 -3.01
CA ARG A 14 4.90 6.99 -1.77
C ARG A 14 6.07 6.04 -1.86
N SER A 15 6.71 5.75 -0.76
CA SER A 15 7.79 4.79 -0.76
C SER A 15 7.23 3.42 -1.11
N LYS A 16 8.10 2.50 -1.49
CA LYS A 16 7.66 1.16 -1.80
C LYS A 16 6.98 0.53 -0.61
N LEU A 17 7.50 0.76 0.57
CA LEU A 17 6.88 0.23 1.77
C LEU A 17 5.48 0.80 1.95
N GLU A 18 5.34 2.09 1.78
CA GLU A 18 4.03 2.72 1.95
C GLU A 18 3.02 2.21 0.94
N MET A 19 3.46 1.98 -0.29
CA MET A 19 2.57 1.44 -1.31
C MET A 19 2.12 0.05 -0.93
N CYS A 20 3.04 -0.78 -0.48
CA CYS A 20 2.70 -2.13 -0.08
C CYS A 20 1.72 -2.11 1.09
N VAL A 21 2.00 -1.26 2.07
CA VAL A 21 1.13 -1.19 3.24
C VAL A 21 -0.24 -0.66 2.86
N ASP A 22 -0.31 0.30 1.95
CA ASP A 22 -1.60 0.82 1.53
C ASP A 22 -2.44 -0.26 0.86
N ILE A 23 -1.82 -1.04 -0.01
CA ILE A 23 -2.54 -2.10 -0.70
C ILE A 23 -3.02 -3.15 0.30
N LEU A 24 -2.14 -3.56 1.20
CA LEU A 24 -2.51 -4.54 2.21
C LEU A 24 -3.62 -4.01 3.10
N SER A 25 -3.55 -2.75 3.43
CA SER A 25 -4.54 -2.13 4.29
C SER A 25 -5.91 -2.09 3.62
N VAL A 26 -5.95 -1.75 2.34
CA VAL A 26 -7.19 -1.73 1.61
C VAL A 26 -7.81 -3.12 1.61
N LEU A 27 -7.00 -4.14 1.35
CA LEU A 27 -7.51 -5.50 1.30
C LEU A 27 -7.95 -5.98 2.68
N SER A 28 -7.26 -5.55 3.71
CA SER A 28 -7.63 -5.94 5.07
C SER A 28 -8.96 -5.33 5.47
N HIS A 29 -9.19 -4.09 5.10
CA HIS A 29 -10.42 -3.41 5.49
C HIS A 29 -11.61 -3.76 4.63
N ARG A 30 -11.38 -4.00 3.34
CA ARG A 30 -12.50 -4.23 2.44
C ARG A 30 -12.73 -5.68 2.11
N GLY A 31 -11.78 -6.53 2.41
CA GLY A 31 -11.87 -7.93 2.04
C GLY A 31 -11.38 -8.13 0.62
N PRO A 32 -11.60 -9.28 0.03
CA PRO A 32 -11.09 -9.54 -1.32
C PRO A 32 -11.68 -8.59 -2.34
N LEU A 33 -10.82 -8.07 -3.21
CA LEU A 33 -11.24 -7.08 -4.19
C LEU A 33 -10.64 -7.39 -5.54
N LYS A 34 -11.31 -6.91 -6.59
CA LYS A 34 -10.80 -6.98 -7.94
C LYS A 34 -9.73 -5.94 -8.11
N LEU A 35 -8.90 -6.14 -9.12
CA LEU A 35 -7.82 -5.22 -9.42
C LEU A 35 -8.30 -3.78 -9.53
N THR A 36 -9.39 -3.56 -10.25
CA THR A 36 -9.87 -2.19 -10.47
C THR A 36 -10.29 -1.53 -9.17
N HIS A 37 -10.84 -2.29 -8.26
CA HIS A 37 -11.25 -1.71 -6.99
C HIS A 37 -10.05 -1.36 -6.13
N ILE A 38 -9.00 -2.16 -6.20
CA ILE A 38 -7.79 -1.86 -5.46
C ILE A 38 -7.17 -0.59 -6.03
N MET A 39 -7.13 -0.46 -7.35
CA MET A 39 -6.61 0.73 -7.99
C MET A 39 -7.28 1.98 -7.46
N TYR A 40 -8.59 1.91 -7.40
CA TYR A 40 -9.35 3.04 -6.99
C TYR A 40 -9.12 3.36 -5.54
N LYS A 41 -9.17 2.36 -4.69
CA LYS A 41 -9.06 2.59 -3.26
C LYS A 41 -7.65 2.96 -2.83
N ALA A 42 -6.65 2.40 -3.45
CA ALA A 42 -5.28 2.69 -3.10
C ALA A 42 -4.72 3.86 -3.90
N ASN A 43 -5.48 4.35 -4.88
CA ASN A 43 -5.11 5.49 -5.67
C ASN A 43 -3.78 5.25 -6.39
N VAL A 44 -3.71 4.19 -7.16
CA VAL A 44 -2.54 3.88 -7.95
C VAL A 44 -2.98 3.46 -9.33
N ASN A 45 -2.14 3.64 -10.32
CA ASN A 45 -2.52 3.24 -11.66
C ASN A 45 -2.28 1.75 -11.84
N CYS A 46 -2.82 1.23 -12.92
CA CYS A 46 -2.84 -0.19 -13.15
C CYS A 46 -1.46 -0.81 -13.27
N SER A 47 -0.57 -0.19 -14.01
CA SER A 47 0.72 -0.81 -14.21
C SER A 47 1.54 -0.84 -12.93
N VAL A 48 1.47 0.21 -12.14
CA VAL A 48 2.17 0.24 -10.88
C VAL A 48 1.58 -0.78 -9.92
N LEU A 49 0.24 -0.84 -9.87
CA LEU A 49 -0.41 -1.78 -8.99
C LEU A 49 -0.07 -3.20 -9.34
N SER A 50 -0.02 -3.51 -10.63
CA SER A 50 0.31 -4.86 -11.05
C SER A 50 1.69 -5.28 -10.57
N GLU A 51 2.64 -4.38 -10.65
CA GLU A 51 3.97 -4.69 -10.16
C GLU A 51 3.98 -4.95 -8.66
N TYR A 52 3.26 -4.13 -7.92
CA TYR A 52 3.22 -4.33 -6.49
C TYR A 52 2.46 -5.59 -6.11
N LEU A 53 1.39 -5.90 -6.83
CA LEU A 53 0.65 -7.11 -6.53
C LEU A 53 1.50 -8.34 -6.83
N ASP A 54 2.26 -8.31 -7.93
CA ASP A 54 3.14 -9.42 -8.23
C ASP A 54 4.14 -9.63 -7.11
N PHE A 55 4.69 -8.55 -6.61
CA PHE A 55 5.63 -8.61 -5.51
C PHE A 55 4.97 -9.18 -4.25
N LEU A 56 3.79 -8.68 -3.93
CA LEU A 56 3.09 -9.14 -2.73
C LEU A 56 2.65 -10.60 -2.85
N LEU A 57 2.31 -11.03 -4.04
CA LEU A 57 1.96 -12.43 -4.27
C LEU A 57 3.20 -13.30 -4.09
N GLN A 58 4.34 -12.87 -4.60
CA GLN A 58 5.55 -13.63 -4.43
C GLN A 58 5.93 -13.76 -2.97
N LYS A 59 5.67 -12.75 -2.18
CA LYS A 59 6.01 -12.79 -0.76
C LYS A 59 4.91 -13.42 0.08
N GLU A 60 3.85 -13.86 -0.59
CA GLU A 60 2.74 -14.52 0.10
C GLU A 60 2.04 -13.61 1.09
N LEU A 61 2.03 -12.33 0.81
CA LEU A 61 1.31 -11.38 1.63
C LEU A 61 -0.09 -11.16 1.10
N VAL A 62 -0.29 -11.50 -0.16
CA VAL A 62 -1.57 -11.40 -0.82
C VAL A 62 -1.77 -12.71 -1.58
N GLU A 63 -2.99 -13.11 -1.77
CA GLU A 63 -3.28 -14.30 -2.56
C GLU A 63 -4.34 -13.98 -3.57
N GLU A 64 -4.32 -14.71 -4.69
CA GLU A 64 -5.31 -14.58 -5.71
C GLU A 64 -6.38 -15.59 -5.46
N ARG A 65 -7.61 -15.23 -5.67
CA ARG A 65 -8.72 -16.18 -5.55
C ARG A 65 -9.59 -16.05 -6.78
N LYS A 66 -10.03 -17.17 -7.30
CA LYS A 66 -10.97 -17.18 -8.39
C LYS A 66 -12.36 -17.34 -7.80
N VAL A 67 -13.23 -16.44 -8.21
CA VAL A 67 -14.61 -16.56 -7.77
C VAL A 67 -15.39 -16.85 -9.01
N HIS A 68 -16.70 -16.90 -8.96
CA HIS A 68 -17.45 -17.42 -10.04
C HIS A 68 -17.18 -16.71 -11.33
N LYS A 69 -17.28 -17.37 -12.42
CA LYS A 69 -17.09 -16.91 -13.76
C LYS A 69 -15.66 -16.44 -13.97
N ASN A 70 -14.72 -17.12 -13.36
CA ASN A 70 -13.33 -16.85 -13.52
C ASN A 70 -12.92 -15.43 -13.18
N ARG A 71 -13.65 -14.79 -12.30
CA ARG A 71 -13.25 -13.51 -11.84
C ARG A 71 -12.14 -13.68 -10.88
N THR A 72 -11.13 -12.86 -10.95
CA THR A 72 -10.00 -12.91 -10.03
C THR A 72 -10.13 -11.79 -9.01
N VAL A 73 -9.99 -12.13 -7.76
CA VAL A 73 -9.92 -11.13 -6.70
C VAL A 73 -8.64 -11.39 -5.92
N TYR A 74 -8.20 -10.38 -5.20
CA TYR A 74 -6.99 -10.47 -4.40
C TYR A 74 -7.38 -10.29 -2.94
N ALA A 75 -6.75 -11.06 -2.08
CA ALA A 75 -7.07 -11.02 -0.65
C ALA A 75 -5.78 -10.98 0.14
N VAL A 76 -5.81 -10.31 1.29
CA VAL A 76 -4.64 -10.27 2.14
C VAL A 76 -4.55 -11.61 2.88
N THR A 77 -3.34 -12.13 3.02
CA THR A 77 -3.15 -13.39 3.74
C THR A 77 -2.91 -13.09 5.21
N GLN A 78 -2.84 -14.12 5.99
CA GLN A 78 -2.53 -13.98 7.41
C GLN A 78 -1.16 -13.32 7.56
N ARG A 79 -0.23 -13.67 6.72
CA ARG A 79 1.09 -13.08 6.75
C ARG A 79 1.02 -11.59 6.43
N GLY A 80 0.16 -11.23 5.50
CA GLY A 80 -0.04 -9.82 5.18
C GLY A 80 -0.63 -9.04 6.33
N ILE A 81 -1.54 -9.67 7.05
CA ILE A 81 -2.15 -9.04 8.22
C ILE A 81 -1.08 -8.80 9.29
N MET A 82 -0.16 -9.75 9.44
CA MET A 82 0.89 -9.59 10.41
C MET A 82 1.82 -8.44 10.05
N VAL A 83 2.08 -8.27 8.76
CA VAL A 83 2.89 -7.15 8.31
C VAL A 83 2.21 -5.83 8.68
N LEU A 84 0.90 -5.77 8.48
CA LEU A 84 0.16 -4.56 8.82
C LEU A 84 0.25 -4.28 10.31
N LYS A 85 0.14 -5.31 11.10
CA LYS A 85 0.20 -5.15 12.53
C LYS A 85 1.56 -4.62 12.96
N TYR A 86 2.62 -5.21 12.42
CA TYR A 86 3.97 -4.79 12.77
C TYR A 86 4.22 -3.36 12.31
N PHE A 87 3.71 -3.01 11.14
CA PHE A 87 3.89 -1.66 10.64
C PHE A 87 3.17 -0.67 11.56
N GLY A 88 2.00 -1.01 12.03
CA GLY A 88 1.26 -0.17 12.96
C GLY A 88 2.00 0.02 14.25
N GLU A 89 2.61 -1.05 14.75
CA GLU A 89 3.37 -0.96 15.97
C GLU A 89 4.61 -0.11 15.79
N LEU A 90 5.25 -0.25 14.65
CA LEU A 90 6.43 0.52 14.35
C LEU A 90 6.08 2.00 14.30
N LYS A 91 4.98 2.34 13.68
CA LYS A 91 4.56 3.73 13.61
C LYS A 91 4.28 4.31 14.98
N ARG A 92 3.72 3.53 15.86
CA ARG A 92 3.46 4.01 17.20
C ARG A 92 4.74 4.17 17.99
N ALA A 93 5.69 3.27 17.80
CA ALA A 93 6.95 3.31 18.51
C ALA A 93 7.85 4.41 17.98
N LEU A 94 7.73 4.71 16.67
CA LEU A 94 8.56 5.73 16.07
C LEU A 94 7.69 6.77 15.40
N PRO A 95 7.06 7.61 16.17
CA PRO A 95 6.14 8.58 15.60
C PRO A 95 6.83 9.62 14.72
N ILE A 96 8.15 9.62 14.75
CA ILE A 96 8.89 10.51 13.97
C ILE A 96 8.58 10.41 12.51
N ALA A 97 8.17 9.29 12.06
CA ALA A 97 7.82 9.12 10.67
C ALA A 97 6.68 10.02 10.26
N GLU A 98 5.73 10.21 11.16
CA GLU A 98 4.64 11.07 10.85
C GLU A 98 4.99 12.50 11.04
N GLU A 99 5.80 12.79 11.98
CA GLU A 99 6.22 14.14 12.18
C GLU A 99 6.99 14.64 11.01
N ASP A 100 7.82 13.81 10.41
CA ASP A 100 8.56 14.19 9.26
C ASP A 100 7.64 14.59 8.15
N GLN A 101 6.57 13.92 8.00
CA GLN A 101 5.65 14.28 6.99
C GLN A 101 5.04 15.63 7.23
N ARG A 102 4.84 15.94 8.47
CA ARG A 102 4.23 17.18 8.75
C ARG A 102 5.18 18.27 8.82
N HIS A 103 6.30 18.12 9.28
CA HIS A 103 7.12 19.16 9.50
C HIS A 103 8.20 19.15 8.78
N VAL A 104 8.57 18.73 8.17
CA VAL A 104 9.61 18.85 7.42
C VAL A 104 10.63 19.44 7.90
N PRO A 105 11.20 19.45 8.44
CA PRO A 105 12.13 19.99 8.86
C PRO A 105 13.10 19.97 8.62
N PRO A 106 13.36 20.35 8.79
CA PRO A 106 14.27 20.71 8.55
C PRO A 106 15.27 20.01 9.07
N LEU A 107 15.26 19.41 9.46
CA LEU A 107 16.10 18.74 9.94
C LEU A 107 16.99 18.40 9.19
N PHE A 108 16.86 18.58 8.37
CA PHE A 108 17.71 18.22 7.59
C PHE A 108 17.55 18.72 6.60
#